data_3b59286aa35bb345585ad8c093352402
#
_entry.id   3b59286aa35bb345585ad8c093352402
#
_cell.length_a   1.000
_cell.length_b   1.000
_cell.length_c   1.000
_cell.angle_alpha   90.00
_cell.angle_beta   90.00
_cell.angle_gamma   90.00
#
_symmetry.space_group_name_H-M   'P 1'
#
loop_
_entity.id
_entity.type
_entity.pdbx_description
1 polymer ?
#
loop_
_entity_poly.entity_id
_entity_poly.type
_entity_poly.pdbx_seq_one_letter_code
_entity_poly.pdbx_strand_id
1 'polypeptide(L)'
;MAKIQCKAQVVSVEKLQEGIFSMWLEVPEIASQAAAGQFISLYCKSEDKLLPRPISLCEIDKEKGQLRLVFRVVGYGTDEFSHMKAGEEITVLGPLGNGFPLEEKEAVLIGGGIGIPPMLQLAKELPGKVTVVVGYRDADTFLMKELEEAADQVVVATEDGSLGTKGNVIDAIR
;
A
#
# COMPACT_ATOMS: atom_id res chain seq x y z
N MET A 1 3.23 -14.18 -15.41
CA MET A 1 4.30 -13.22 -15.07
C MET A 1 5.47 -13.94 -14.41
N ALA A 2 6.70 -13.59 -14.74
CA ALA A 2 7.88 -14.14 -14.08
C ALA A 2 8.03 -13.51 -12.68
N LYS A 3 8.31 -14.35 -11.68
CA LYS A 3 8.66 -13.88 -10.34
C LYS A 3 10.15 -13.56 -10.32
N ILE A 4 10.51 -12.35 -9.93
CA ILE A 4 11.88 -11.85 -9.96
C ILE A 4 12.35 -11.63 -8.53
N GLN A 5 13.49 -12.21 -8.18
CA GLN A 5 14.20 -11.87 -6.95
C GLN A 5 15.40 -11.00 -7.33
N CYS A 6 15.46 -9.80 -6.80
CA CYS A 6 16.53 -8.85 -7.09
C CYS A 6 16.76 -7.91 -5.90
N LYS A 7 17.74 -7.04 -6.05
CA LYS A 7 17.95 -5.92 -5.12
C LYS A 7 17.20 -4.70 -5.62
N ALA A 8 16.44 -4.07 -4.73
CA ALA A 8 15.79 -2.79 -4.93
C ALA A 8 16.54 -1.70 -4.15
N GLN A 9 16.59 -0.49 -4.69
CA GLN A 9 17.16 0.65 -3.98
C GLN A 9 16.05 1.41 -3.25
N VAL A 10 16.26 1.71 -1.99
CA VAL A 10 15.36 2.57 -1.21
C VAL A 10 15.48 4.00 -1.71
N VAL A 11 14.38 4.57 -2.17
CA VAL A 11 14.29 5.98 -2.62
C VAL A 11 13.95 6.89 -1.45
N SER A 12 12.96 6.51 -0.65
CA SER A 12 12.59 7.22 0.57
C SER A 12 11.90 6.30 1.57
N VAL A 13 11.96 6.66 2.84
CA VAL A 13 11.13 6.10 3.92
C VAL A 13 10.59 7.26 4.73
N GLU A 14 9.27 7.32 4.87
CA GLU A 14 8.57 8.41 5.55
C GLU A 14 7.55 7.85 6.56
N LYS A 15 7.51 8.44 7.74
CA LYS A 15 6.47 8.13 8.73
C LYS A 15 5.19 8.86 8.33
N LEU A 16 4.12 8.12 8.06
CA LEU A 16 2.80 8.69 7.75
C LEU A 16 1.98 8.93 9.01
N GLN A 17 2.06 8.01 9.95
CA GLN A 17 1.35 7.98 11.21
C GLN A 17 2.16 7.18 12.23
N GLU A 18 1.79 7.18 13.50
CA GLU A 18 2.45 6.36 14.50
C GLU A 18 2.41 4.87 14.11
N GLY A 19 3.61 4.29 13.95
CA GLY A 19 3.78 2.90 13.53
C GLY A 19 3.43 2.60 12.07
N ILE A 20 3.09 3.58 11.23
CA ILE A 20 2.81 3.41 9.80
C ILE A 20 3.82 4.20 8.97
N PHE A 21 4.45 3.52 8.02
CA PHE A 21 5.51 4.06 7.18
C PHE A 21 5.20 3.84 5.70
N SER A 22 5.61 4.81 4.88
CA SER A 22 5.65 4.75 3.43
C SER A 22 7.09 4.55 2.97
N MET A 23 7.33 3.60 2.09
CA MET A 23 8.63 3.33 1.49
C MET A 23 8.50 3.32 -0.03
N TRP A 24 9.31 4.10 -0.71
CA TRP A 24 9.49 4.00 -2.15
C TRP A 24 10.75 3.19 -2.48
N LEU A 25 10.61 2.25 -3.39
CA LEU A 25 11.68 1.39 -3.88
C LEU A 25 11.84 1.58 -5.39
N GLU A 26 13.07 1.78 -5.86
CA GLU A 26 13.40 1.70 -7.27
C GLU A 26 13.74 0.25 -7.62
N VAL A 27 12.93 -0.34 -8.49
CA VAL A 27 13.00 -1.75 -8.92
C VAL A 27 12.29 -1.93 -10.26
N PRO A 28 12.87 -1.40 -11.37
CA PRO A 28 12.21 -1.34 -12.68
C PRO A 28 11.73 -2.68 -13.20
N GLU A 29 12.47 -3.76 -12.93
CA GLU A 29 12.15 -5.12 -13.41
C GLU A 29 10.82 -5.62 -12.83
N ILE A 30 10.51 -5.27 -11.58
CA ILE A 30 9.25 -5.65 -10.94
C ILE A 30 8.16 -4.62 -11.27
N ALA A 31 8.47 -3.33 -11.19
CA ALA A 31 7.51 -2.25 -11.41
C ALA A 31 6.86 -2.32 -12.80
N SER A 32 7.62 -2.66 -13.85
CA SER A 32 7.12 -2.80 -15.23
C SER A 32 6.03 -3.87 -15.38
N GLN A 33 6.04 -4.90 -14.55
CA GLN A 33 5.13 -6.05 -14.60
C GLN A 33 4.05 -6.01 -13.51
N ALA A 34 4.19 -5.12 -12.53
CA ALA A 34 3.29 -5.02 -11.40
C ALA A 34 1.89 -4.52 -11.78
N ALA A 35 0.88 -4.95 -11.03
CA ALA A 35 -0.51 -4.55 -11.15
C ALA A 35 -1.13 -4.30 -9.76
N ALA A 36 -2.17 -3.46 -9.71
CA ALA A 36 -2.93 -3.20 -8.49
C ALA A 36 -3.45 -4.50 -7.86
N GLY A 37 -3.34 -4.62 -6.54
CA GLY A 37 -3.73 -5.81 -5.78
C GLY A 37 -2.61 -6.84 -5.59
N GLN A 38 -1.47 -6.67 -6.26
CA GLN A 38 -0.30 -7.51 -6.02
C GLN A 38 0.51 -7.02 -4.82
N PHE A 39 1.49 -7.82 -4.42
CA PHE A 39 2.41 -7.54 -3.33
C PHE A 39 3.84 -7.96 -3.71
N ILE A 40 4.80 -7.54 -2.93
CA ILE A 40 6.19 -8.03 -2.98
C ILE A 40 6.60 -8.53 -1.61
N SER A 41 7.56 -9.44 -1.57
CA SER A 41 8.18 -9.91 -0.34
C SER A 41 9.53 -9.23 -0.14
N LEU A 42 9.75 -8.66 1.04
CA LEU A 42 11.00 -8.01 1.45
C LEU A 42 11.77 -8.91 2.39
N TYR A 43 13.07 -9.03 2.17
CA TYR A 43 13.97 -9.80 3.02
C TYR A 43 14.73 -8.88 3.97
N CYS A 44 14.81 -9.29 5.24
CA CYS A 44 15.66 -8.60 6.21
C CYS A 44 17.15 -8.75 5.86
N LYS A 45 17.97 -7.80 6.30
CA LYS A 45 19.43 -7.89 6.15
C LYS A 45 20.04 -8.95 7.08
N SER A 46 19.40 -9.22 8.21
CA SER A 46 19.87 -10.17 9.21
C SER A 46 19.68 -11.62 8.72
N GLU A 47 20.76 -12.39 8.66
CA GLU A 47 20.77 -13.77 8.15
C GLU A 47 19.93 -14.75 8.99
N ASP A 48 19.68 -14.43 10.25
CA ASP A 48 18.82 -15.22 11.15
C ASP A 48 17.31 -14.96 10.94
N LYS A 49 16.93 -13.97 10.11
CA LYS A 49 15.53 -13.63 9.77
C LYS A 49 15.16 -14.14 8.38
N LEU A 50 15.08 -15.45 8.24
CA LEU A 50 14.93 -16.14 6.96
C LEU A 50 13.60 -15.86 6.23
N LEU A 51 12.52 -15.60 6.94
CA LEU A 51 11.22 -15.40 6.32
C LEU A 51 11.07 -13.98 5.79
N PRO A 52 10.71 -13.79 4.52
CA PRO A 52 10.42 -12.46 3.98
C PRO A 52 9.09 -11.91 4.50
N ARG A 53 8.91 -10.60 4.38
CA ARG A 53 7.68 -9.88 4.76
C ARG A 53 6.90 -9.52 3.52
N PRO A 54 5.69 -10.11 3.30
CA PRO A 54 4.82 -9.74 2.20
C PRO A 54 4.18 -8.39 2.49
N ILE A 55 4.35 -7.43 1.58
CA ILE A 55 3.77 -6.09 1.67
C ILE A 55 3.05 -5.79 0.36
N SER A 56 1.78 -5.41 0.46
CA SER A 56 0.96 -5.02 -0.69
C SER A 56 1.49 -3.75 -1.35
N LEU A 57 1.35 -3.68 -2.67
CA LEU A 57 1.68 -2.49 -3.44
C LEU A 57 0.63 -1.39 -3.17
N CYS A 58 1.10 -0.23 -2.74
CA CYS A 58 0.29 0.96 -2.55
C CYS A 58 0.20 1.76 -3.85
N GLU A 59 1.34 1.98 -4.50
CA GLU A 59 1.44 2.64 -5.80
C GLU A 59 2.50 2.00 -6.69
N ILE A 60 2.30 2.13 -8.00
CA ILE A 60 3.17 1.60 -9.05
C ILE A 60 3.48 2.73 -10.03
N ASP A 61 4.71 3.22 -10.02
CA ASP A 61 5.20 4.19 -11.02
C ASP A 61 6.07 3.45 -12.04
N LYS A 62 5.43 3.04 -13.15
CA LYS A 62 6.12 2.28 -14.22
C LYS A 62 7.12 3.13 -14.98
N GLU A 63 6.90 4.45 -15.08
CA GLU A 63 7.78 5.36 -15.80
C GLU A 63 9.10 5.54 -15.06
N LYS A 64 9.04 5.71 -13.73
CA LYS A 64 10.22 5.78 -12.88
C LYS A 64 10.79 4.43 -12.47
N GLY A 65 10.06 3.33 -12.75
CA GLY A 65 10.45 2.01 -12.29
C GLY A 65 10.38 1.86 -10.76
N GLN A 66 9.40 2.50 -10.13
CA GLN A 66 9.29 2.59 -8.67
C GLN A 66 8.01 1.94 -8.14
N LEU A 67 8.10 1.41 -6.94
CA LEU A 67 6.98 0.84 -6.18
C LEU A 67 6.88 1.52 -4.82
N ARG A 68 5.67 1.92 -4.43
CA ARG A 68 5.39 2.42 -3.09
C ARG A 68 4.76 1.32 -2.24
N LEU A 69 5.31 1.15 -1.07
CA LEU A 69 4.80 0.26 -0.03
C LEU A 69 4.36 1.11 1.16
N VAL A 70 3.23 0.76 1.75
CA VAL A 70 2.81 1.33 3.04
C VAL A 70 2.58 0.17 3.99
N PHE A 71 3.26 0.20 5.14
CA PHE A 71 3.24 -0.91 6.08
C PHE A 71 3.19 -0.43 7.53
N ARG A 72 2.66 -1.32 8.38
CA ARG A 72 2.66 -1.12 9.84
C ARG A 72 3.85 -1.84 10.45
N VAL A 73 4.49 -1.21 11.42
CA VAL A 73 5.51 -1.85 12.25
C VAL A 73 4.83 -2.80 13.23
N VAL A 74 5.05 -4.10 13.04
CA VAL A 74 4.45 -5.16 13.88
C VAL A 74 5.47 -6.15 14.42
N GLY A 75 6.73 -6.02 14.02
CA GLY A 75 7.82 -6.88 14.45
C GLY A 75 9.14 -6.51 13.79
N TYR A 76 10.19 -7.29 14.09
CA TYR A 76 11.56 -7.01 13.71
C TYR A 76 11.74 -6.55 12.25
N GLY A 77 11.20 -7.32 11.27
CA GLY A 77 11.41 -6.99 9.85
C GLY A 77 10.80 -5.65 9.45
N THR A 78 9.56 -5.37 9.85
CA THR A 78 8.92 -4.09 9.55
C THR A 78 9.55 -2.93 10.35
N ASP A 79 10.10 -3.21 11.53
CA ASP A 79 10.89 -2.24 12.28
C ASP A 79 12.19 -1.91 11.55
N GLU A 80 12.95 -2.93 11.10
CA GLU A 80 14.16 -2.75 10.29
C GLU A 80 13.86 -1.89 9.05
N PHE A 81 12.79 -2.19 8.31
CA PHE A 81 12.42 -1.45 7.10
C PHE A 81 12.05 0.02 7.39
N SER A 82 11.45 0.30 8.54
CA SER A 82 11.07 1.66 8.94
C SER A 82 12.27 2.58 9.22
N HIS A 83 13.44 1.99 9.49
CA HIS A 83 14.69 2.70 9.76
C HIS A 83 15.63 2.80 8.55
N MET A 84 15.27 2.19 7.43
CA MET A 84 16.07 2.26 6.21
C MET A 84 16.11 3.68 5.65
N LYS A 85 17.19 4.00 4.95
CA LYS A 85 17.44 5.33 4.38
C LYS A 85 17.57 5.26 2.86
N ALA A 86 17.33 6.39 2.22
CA ALA A 86 17.57 6.55 0.78
C ALA A 86 18.99 6.11 0.40
N GLY A 87 19.09 5.36 -0.69
CA GLY A 87 20.34 4.79 -1.19
C GLY A 87 20.71 3.41 -0.63
N GLU A 88 20.03 2.93 0.42
CA GLU A 88 20.23 1.57 0.91
C GLU A 88 19.57 0.55 -0.02
N GLU A 89 20.11 -0.66 -0.04
CA GLU A 89 19.57 -1.78 -0.83
C GLU A 89 18.78 -2.75 0.06
N ILE A 90 17.72 -3.31 -0.52
CA ILE A 90 16.94 -4.39 0.08
C ILE A 90 16.66 -5.47 -0.96
N THR A 91 16.75 -6.73 -0.57
CA THR A 91 16.37 -7.85 -1.43
C THR A 91 14.85 -7.99 -1.44
N VAL A 92 14.29 -8.08 -2.64
CA VAL A 92 12.84 -8.20 -2.87
C VAL A 92 12.53 -9.37 -3.80
N LEU A 93 11.34 -9.93 -3.67
CA LEU A 93 10.78 -10.94 -4.57
C LEU A 93 9.40 -10.47 -5.03
N GLY A 94 9.19 -10.38 -6.33
CA GLY A 94 7.89 -9.97 -6.89
C GLY A 94 7.85 -9.93 -8.42
N PRO A 95 6.73 -9.43 -9.00
CA PRO A 95 5.47 -9.22 -8.32
C PRO A 95 4.82 -10.55 -7.93
N LEU A 96 4.07 -10.57 -6.83
CA LEU A 96 3.41 -11.76 -6.27
C LEU A 96 1.89 -11.53 -6.18
N GLY A 97 1.15 -12.64 -6.20
CA GLY A 97 -0.31 -12.62 -6.19
C GLY A 97 -0.92 -12.28 -7.54
N ASN A 98 -2.24 -12.21 -7.57
CA ASN A 98 -3.03 -11.80 -8.73
C ASN A 98 -3.41 -10.33 -8.60
N GLY A 99 -3.46 -9.61 -9.72
CA GLY A 99 -4.01 -8.26 -9.75
C GLY A 99 -5.54 -8.27 -9.56
N PHE A 100 -6.10 -7.12 -9.21
CA PHE A 100 -7.54 -6.93 -9.25
C PHE A 100 -8.04 -6.87 -10.70
N PRO A 101 -9.27 -7.36 -10.98
CA PRO A 101 -9.89 -7.13 -12.26
C PRO A 101 -10.21 -5.63 -12.43
N LEU A 102 -9.89 -5.09 -13.61
CA LEU A 102 -10.20 -3.71 -13.98
C LEU A 102 -11.41 -3.73 -14.92
N GLU A 103 -12.62 -3.61 -14.38
CA GLU A 103 -13.84 -3.59 -15.17
C GLU A 103 -14.34 -2.16 -15.36
N GLU A 104 -14.97 -1.88 -16.52
CA GLU A 104 -15.58 -0.57 -16.82
C GLU A 104 -16.95 -0.42 -16.13
N LYS A 105 -16.96 -0.41 -14.80
CA LYS A 105 -18.17 -0.30 -13.98
C LYS A 105 -17.96 0.66 -12.82
N GLU A 106 -19.06 1.06 -12.21
CA GLU A 106 -18.99 1.70 -10.88
C GLU A 106 -18.39 0.71 -9.87
N ALA A 107 -17.38 1.15 -9.13
CA ALA A 107 -16.68 0.33 -8.16
C ALA A 107 -16.75 0.96 -6.78
N VAL A 108 -16.96 0.11 -5.77
CA VAL A 108 -16.82 0.47 -4.36
C VAL A 108 -15.63 -0.29 -3.78
N LEU A 109 -14.59 0.43 -3.41
CA LEU A 109 -13.37 -0.11 -2.81
C LEU A 109 -13.48 0.06 -1.29
N ILE A 110 -13.24 -1.00 -0.54
CA ILE A 110 -13.37 -0.98 0.92
C ILE A 110 -12.04 -1.37 1.55
N GLY A 111 -11.48 -0.48 2.37
CA GLY A 111 -10.22 -0.70 3.07
C GLY A 111 -10.27 -0.23 4.51
N GLY A 112 -9.75 -1.04 5.44
CA GLY A 112 -9.61 -0.67 6.85
C GLY A 112 -8.17 -0.76 7.32
N GLY A 113 -7.68 0.25 8.05
CA GLY A 113 -6.33 0.29 8.58
C GLY A 113 -5.28 0.03 7.49
N ILE A 114 -4.39 -0.95 7.71
CA ILE A 114 -3.33 -1.27 6.72
C ILE A 114 -3.84 -1.98 5.45
N GLY A 115 -5.13 -2.22 5.32
CA GLY A 115 -5.78 -2.64 4.06
C GLY A 115 -6.13 -1.48 3.13
N ILE A 116 -5.98 -0.22 3.57
CA ILE A 116 -6.24 0.97 2.75
C ILE A 116 -5.21 1.16 1.62
N PRO A 117 -3.89 1.02 1.84
CA PRO A 117 -2.88 1.32 0.83
C PRO A 117 -3.10 0.66 -0.54
N PRO A 118 -3.42 -0.64 -0.66
CA PRO A 118 -3.64 -1.25 -1.97
C PRO A 118 -4.86 -0.69 -2.73
N MET A 119 -5.78 -0.02 -2.06
CA MET A 119 -6.94 0.62 -2.71
C MET A 119 -6.53 1.86 -3.52
N LEU A 120 -5.41 2.51 -3.19
CA LEU A 120 -4.97 3.72 -3.88
C LEU A 120 -4.59 3.43 -5.35
N GLN A 121 -3.73 2.43 -5.60
CA GLN A 121 -3.39 2.07 -6.98
C GLN A 121 -4.61 1.58 -7.75
N LEU A 122 -5.48 0.79 -7.11
CA LEU A 122 -6.70 0.30 -7.75
C LEU A 122 -7.63 1.45 -8.14
N ALA A 123 -7.82 2.44 -7.26
CA ALA A 123 -8.63 3.62 -7.56
C ALA A 123 -8.08 4.41 -8.76
N LYS A 124 -6.76 4.52 -8.88
CA LYS A 124 -6.10 5.20 -10.03
C LYS A 124 -6.24 4.46 -11.36
N GLU A 125 -6.33 3.13 -11.33
CA GLU A 125 -6.36 2.29 -12.54
C GLU A 125 -7.78 1.98 -13.03
N LEU A 126 -8.80 2.07 -12.18
CA LEU A 126 -10.19 1.78 -12.57
C LEU A 126 -10.72 2.84 -13.54
N PRO A 127 -11.27 2.42 -14.69
CA PRO A 127 -11.72 3.37 -15.73
C PRO A 127 -13.09 4.00 -15.43
N GLY A 128 -13.87 3.44 -14.50
CA GLY A 128 -15.21 3.87 -14.16
C GLY A 128 -15.27 4.79 -12.94
N LYS A 129 -16.48 5.03 -12.44
CA LYS A 129 -16.70 5.80 -11.22
C LYS A 129 -16.27 4.99 -9.99
N VAL A 130 -15.45 5.59 -9.16
CA VAL A 130 -14.86 4.94 -7.98
C VAL A 130 -15.29 5.62 -6.69
N THR A 131 -15.88 4.84 -5.79
CA THR A 131 -16.10 5.22 -4.40
C THR A 131 -15.15 4.43 -3.51
N VAL A 132 -14.37 5.10 -2.67
CA VAL A 132 -13.49 4.45 -1.69
C VAL A 132 -14.06 4.64 -0.29
N VAL A 133 -14.29 3.53 0.41
CA VAL A 133 -14.74 3.51 1.80
C VAL A 133 -13.58 3.10 2.69
N VAL A 134 -13.15 4.00 3.58
CA VAL A 134 -11.97 3.80 4.42
C VAL A 134 -12.33 3.81 5.90
N GLY A 135 -11.71 2.90 6.64
CA GLY A 135 -11.89 2.80 8.09
C GLY A 135 -10.57 3.04 8.84
N TYR A 136 -10.61 3.96 9.78
CA TYR A 136 -9.51 4.28 10.68
C TYR A 136 -9.93 4.06 12.13
N ARG A 137 -8.98 4.11 13.05
CA ARG A 137 -9.27 4.05 14.48
C ARG A 137 -9.84 5.37 15.00
N ASP A 138 -9.27 6.47 14.52
CA ASP A 138 -9.58 7.85 14.92
C ASP A 138 -9.29 8.82 13.77
N ALA A 139 -9.33 10.14 14.03
CA ALA A 139 -9.10 11.17 13.03
C ALA A 139 -7.63 11.30 12.56
N ASP A 140 -6.68 10.61 13.18
CA ASP A 140 -5.30 10.53 12.70
C ASP A 140 -5.24 9.56 11.49
N THR A 141 -5.49 10.10 10.30
CA THR A 141 -5.62 9.35 9.04
C THR A 141 -4.35 9.42 8.20
N PHE A 142 -4.20 8.49 7.27
CA PHE A 142 -3.12 8.49 6.29
C PHE A 142 -3.66 8.22 4.88
N LEU A 143 -2.99 8.70 3.84
CA LEU A 143 -3.36 8.59 2.43
C LEU A 143 -4.70 9.28 2.03
N MET A 144 -5.31 10.07 2.91
CA MET A 144 -6.62 10.67 2.62
C MET A 144 -6.58 11.57 1.38
N LYS A 145 -5.59 12.46 1.31
CA LYS A 145 -5.46 13.38 0.17
C LYS A 145 -5.27 12.65 -1.16
N GLU A 146 -4.41 11.63 -1.15
CA GLU A 146 -4.14 10.82 -2.35
C GLU A 146 -5.38 10.02 -2.79
N LEU A 147 -6.19 9.55 -1.84
CA LEU A 147 -7.45 8.86 -2.13
C LEU A 147 -8.51 9.82 -2.67
N GLU A 148 -8.62 11.02 -2.12
CA GLU A 148 -9.53 12.08 -2.60
C GLU A 148 -9.16 12.54 -4.03
N GLU A 149 -7.88 12.51 -4.39
CA GLU A 149 -7.40 12.80 -5.74
C GLU A 149 -7.64 11.64 -6.72
N ALA A 150 -7.69 10.40 -6.24
CA ALA A 150 -7.78 9.18 -7.06
C ALA A 150 -9.21 8.66 -7.26
N ALA A 151 -10.17 9.06 -6.40
CA ALA A 151 -11.54 8.56 -6.42
C ALA A 151 -12.56 9.69 -6.60
N ASP A 152 -13.73 9.35 -7.14
CA ASP A 152 -14.85 10.32 -7.27
C ASP A 152 -15.47 10.64 -5.90
N GLN A 153 -15.40 9.70 -4.97
CA GLN A 153 -15.92 9.86 -3.61
C GLN A 153 -15.09 9.06 -2.61
N VAL A 154 -14.79 9.68 -1.48
CA VAL A 154 -14.21 9.00 -0.31
C VAL A 154 -15.18 9.08 0.86
N VAL A 155 -15.50 7.92 1.43
CA VAL A 155 -16.36 7.79 2.62
C VAL A 155 -15.50 7.29 3.78
N VAL A 156 -15.56 7.99 4.91
CA VAL A 156 -14.71 7.70 6.06
C VAL A 156 -15.54 7.18 7.22
N ALA A 157 -15.03 6.14 7.87
CA ALA A 157 -15.49 5.69 9.19
C ALA A 157 -14.33 5.74 10.18
N THR A 158 -14.62 6.09 11.43
CA THR A 158 -13.69 5.98 12.55
C THR A 158 -14.32 5.25 13.72
N GLU A 159 -13.58 4.38 14.37
CA GLU A 159 -14.10 3.57 15.48
C GLU A 159 -14.62 4.45 16.63
N ASP A 160 -13.91 5.54 16.93
CA ASP A 160 -14.28 6.49 17.99
C ASP A 160 -15.32 7.54 17.56
N GLY A 161 -15.55 7.70 16.24
CA GLY A 161 -16.46 8.69 15.68
C GLY A 161 -15.89 10.11 15.60
N SER A 162 -14.56 10.26 15.68
CA SER A 162 -13.89 11.57 15.61
C SER A 162 -13.87 12.15 14.20
N LEU A 163 -14.06 11.30 13.16
CA LEU A 163 -14.17 11.71 11.76
C LEU A 163 -15.14 10.80 11.01
N GLY A 164 -16.03 11.37 10.20
CA GLY A 164 -16.98 10.62 9.37
C GLY A 164 -18.00 9.81 10.16
N THR A 165 -18.31 8.60 9.68
CA THR A 165 -19.25 7.69 10.35
C THR A 165 -18.61 7.02 11.55
N LYS A 166 -19.26 7.04 12.70
CA LYS A 166 -18.80 6.28 13.88
C LYS A 166 -19.03 4.79 13.67
N GLY A 167 -17.97 4.01 13.76
CA GLY A 167 -17.99 2.56 13.60
C GLY A 167 -16.94 2.07 12.61
N ASN A 168 -17.22 0.96 11.97
CA ASN A 168 -16.36 0.35 10.95
C ASN A 168 -16.84 0.69 9.52
N VAL A 169 -16.10 0.21 8.51
CA VAL A 169 -16.43 0.44 7.09
C VAL A 169 -17.83 -0.06 6.69
N ILE A 170 -18.35 -1.10 7.34
CA ILE A 170 -19.70 -1.62 7.06
C ILE A 170 -20.76 -0.65 7.55
N ASP A 171 -20.52 0.05 8.66
CA ASP A 171 -21.44 1.06 9.18
C ASP A 171 -21.51 2.29 8.26
N ALA A 172 -20.44 2.57 7.53
CA ALA A 172 -20.35 3.69 6.59
C ALA A 172 -21.05 3.43 5.22
N ILE A 173 -21.33 2.17 4.87
CA ILE A 173 -22.00 1.81 3.60
C ILE A 173 -23.48 1.40 3.78
N ARG A 174 -24.01 1.51 4.96
CA ARG A 174 -25.45 1.32 5.28
C ARG A 174 -26.20 2.64 5.19
#